data_c6652fadf53ca7838d2c0e2e33fc5260
#
_entry.id   c6652fadf53ca7838d2c0e2e33fc5260
#
_cell.length_a   1.000
_cell.length_b   1.000
_cell.length_c   1.000
_cell.angle_alpha   90.00
_cell.angle_beta   90.00
_cell.angle_gamma   90.00
#
_symmetry.space_group_name_H-M   'P 1'
#
loop_
_entity.id
_entity.type
_entity.pdbx_description
1 polymer ?
#
loop_
_entity_poly.entity_id
_entity_poly.type
_entity_poly.pdbx_seq_one_letter_code
_entity_poly.pdbx_strand_id
1 'polypeptide(L)'
;MLMAACLAFSSGEAFAQQKHKFSFKAPPGTTKFSQTHLMEVGEAPVYDGLKVVEARGVLVSDYVDGSGNAMTYTVNTMENGDKIFTRGTVMALTSIGSDGARRTSFTSVVALTGGTGKFIGIRGALRGSGFSDMKTGTSGTQTEGEYWLEK
;
A
#
# COMPACT_ATOMS: atom_id res chain seq x y z
N MET A 1 4.35 -16.47 -64.51
CA MET A 1 4.96 -15.34 -63.75
C MET A 1 4.14 -15.19 -62.46
N LEU A 2 4.57 -15.87 -61.40
CA LEU A 2 3.91 -15.78 -60.07
C LEU A 2 4.57 -14.68 -59.30
N MET A 3 3.82 -13.62 -58.92
CA MET A 3 4.27 -12.62 -57.93
C MET A 3 3.98 -13.13 -56.54
N ALA A 4 5.00 -13.40 -55.78
CA ALA A 4 4.93 -13.66 -54.35
C ALA A 4 4.90 -12.32 -53.60
N ALA A 5 3.76 -12.00 -52.95
CA ALA A 5 3.64 -10.86 -52.06
C ALA A 5 4.23 -11.25 -50.68
N CYS A 6 5.37 -10.68 -50.33
CA CYS A 6 5.93 -10.74 -48.97
C CYS A 6 5.10 -9.84 -48.07
N LEU A 7 4.33 -10.43 -47.16
CA LEU A 7 3.72 -9.76 -46.01
C LEU A 7 4.83 -9.55 -44.95
N ALA A 8 5.31 -8.31 -44.82
CA ALA A 8 6.17 -7.92 -43.72
C ALA A 8 5.29 -7.79 -42.43
N PHE A 9 5.40 -8.76 -41.55
CA PHE A 9 4.91 -8.61 -40.19
C PHE A 9 5.83 -7.63 -39.46
N SER A 10 5.36 -6.42 -39.22
CA SER A 10 5.97 -5.53 -38.26
C SER A 10 5.80 -6.14 -36.87
N SER A 11 6.87 -6.69 -36.31
CA SER A 11 6.94 -7.07 -34.92
C SER A 11 6.82 -5.78 -34.09
N GLY A 12 5.62 -5.49 -33.59
CA GLY A 12 5.42 -4.47 -32.58
C GLY A 12 6.27 -4.85 -31.35
N GLU A 13 7.27 -4.04 -31.06
CA GLU A 13 8.02 -4.17 -29.81
C GLU A 13 7.02 -3.96 -28.66
N ALA A 14 6.70 -5.05 -27.99
CA ALA A 14 5.98 -4.99 -26.74
C ALA A 14 6.93 -4.33 -25.73
N PHE A 15 6.73 -3.03 -25.48
CA PHE A 15 7.43 -2.35 -24.39
C PHE A 15 7.06 -3.03 -23.08
N ALA A 16 7.94 -3.88 -22.58
CA ALA A 16 7.78 -4.48 -21.27
C ALA A 16 7.75 -3.36 -20.23
N GLN A 17 6.65 -3.24 -19.49
CA GLN A 17 6.55 -2.30 -18.39
C GLN A 17 7.60 -2.66 -17.33
N GLN A 18 8.42 -1.69 -16.95
CA GLN A 18 9.39 -1.88 -15.90
C GLN A 18 8.66 -1.96 -14.56
N LYS A 19 8.69 -3.15 -13.94
CA LYS A 19 8.11 -3.38 -12.62
C LYS A 19 9.16 -3.13 -11.55
N HIS A 20 8.79 -2.36 -10.54
CA HIS A 20 9.59 -2.10 -9.36
C HIS A 20 9.08 -2.96 -8.20
N LYS A 21 9.96 -3.74 -7.61
CA LYS A 21 9.66 -4.46 -6.35
C LYS A 21 9.70 -3.47 -5.21
N PHE A 22 8.78 -3.62 -4.27
CA PHE A 22 8.64 -2.78 -3.10
C PHE A 22 8.54 -3.65 -1.86
N SER A 23 9.29 -3.31 -0.83
CA SER A 23 9.09 -3.89 0.50
C SER A 23 9.55 -2.89 1.56
N PHE A 24 8.82 -2.77 2.64
CA PHE A 24 9.27 -2.05 3.82
C PHE A 24 8.74 -2.68 5.09
N LYS A 25 9.42 -2.46 6.19
CA LYS A 25 9.03 -2.89 7.52
C LYS A 25 9.06 -1.67 8.43
N ALA A 26 7.89 -1.24 8.88
CA ALA A 26 7.81 -0.22 9.92
C ALA A 26 8.18 -0.86 11.26
N PRO A 27 9.16 -0.32 11.98
CA PRO A 27 9.45 -0.76 13.34
C PRO A 27 8.24 -0.53 14.25
N PRO A 28 8.17 -1.21 15.40
CA PRO A 28 7.15 -0.95 16.39
C PRO A 28 7.13 0.53 16.77
N GLY A 29 6.02 1.17 16.56
CA GLY A 29 5.80 2.58 16.84
C GLY A 29 4.51 2.80 17.62
N THR A 30 4.30 4.01 18.10
CA THR A 30 3.02 4.43 18.69
C THR A 30 2.09 4.92 17.60
N THR A 31 0.95 4.26 17.43
CA THR A 31 -0.10 4.76 16.54
C THR A 31 -1.07 5.61 17.35
N LYS A 32 -1.13 6.90 17.05
CA LYS A 32 -2.18 7.77 17.59
C LYS A 32 -3.40 7.68 16.69
N PHE A 33 -4.45 7.04 17.18
CA PHE A 33 -5.77 7.06 16.52
C PHE A 33 -6.44 8.40 16.84
N SER A 34 -6.52 9.29 15.86
CA SER A 34 -7.47 10.39 15.86
C SER A 34 -8.57 10.06 14.84
N GLN A 35 -9.73 10.75 14.89
CA GLN A 35 -10.79 10.59 13.89
C GLN A 35 -10.33 10.95 12.45
N THR A 36 -9.19 11.58 12.31
CA THR A 36 -8.37 11.67 11.10
C THR A 36 -7.11 10.86 11.37
N HIS A 37 -7.00 9.67 10.77
CA HIS A 37 -5.86 8.79 10.95
C HIS A 37 -4.60 9.42 10.34
N LEU A 38 -3.83 10.13 11.16
CA LEU A 38 -2.44 10.45 10.86
C LEU A 38 -1.62 9.25 11.29
N MET A 39 -1.10 8.50 10.35
CA MET A 39 -0.06 7.51 10.63
C MET A 39 1.26 8.28 10.78
N GLU A 40 1.79 8.37 12.00
CA GLU A 40 3.22 8.67 12.16
C GLU A 40 3.98 7.43 11.69
N VAL A 41 4.59 7.56 10.53
CA VAL A 41 5.35 6.49 9.88
C VAL A 41 6.73 6.47 10.52
N GLY A 42 7.10 5.37 11.17
CA GLY A 42 8.45 5.16 11.71
C GLY A 42 9.51 5.29 10.61
N GLU A 43 9.79 4.23 9.88
CA GLU A 43 10.54 4.35 8.62
C GLU A 43 9.57 4.59 7.48
N ALA A 44 9.74 5.71 6.78
CA ALA A 44 8.86 6.08 5.68
C ALA A 44 9.12 5.20 4.45
N PRO A 45 8.09 4.67 3.78
CA PRO A 45 8.26 3.98 2.52
C PRO A 45 8.86 4.90 1.45
N VAL A 46 9.70 4.33 0.60
CA VAL A 46 10.38 5.03 -0.48
C VAL A 46 9.88 4.50 -1.82
N TYR A 47 9.37 5.37 -2.68
CA TYR A 47 8.97 5.07 -4.05
C TYR A 47 9.88 5.83 -5.01
N ASP A 48 10.59 5.10 -5.85
CA ASP A 48 11.51 5.67 -6.87
C ASP A 48 12.43 6.77 -6.31
N GLY A 49 13.02 6.51 -5.13
CA GLY A 49 13.95 7.41 -4.44
C GLY A 49 13.29 8.51 -3.61
N LEU A 50 11.98 8.70 -3.65
CA LEU A 50 11.25 9.71 -2.89
C LEU A 50 10.58 9.09 -1.66
N LYS A 51 10.72 9.76 -0.51
CA LYS A 51 10.11 9.34 0.75
C LYS A 51 8.67 9.82 0.87
N VAL A 52 7.82 8.99 1.48
CA VAL A 52 6.50 9.42 1.95
C VAL A 52 6.69 10.25 3.21
N VAL A 53 6.23 11.49 3.21
CA VAL A 53 6.31 12.40 4.37
C VAL A 53 4.97 12.51 5.10
N GLU A 54 3.89 12.14 4.45
CA GLU A 54 2.54 12.13 5.05
C GLU A 54 1.69 11.05 4.41
N ALA A 55 0.92 10.34 5.22
CA ALA A 55 -0.13 9.43 4.77
C ALA A 55 -1.46 9.79 5.43
N ARG A 56 -2.48 10.09 4.63
CA ARG A 56 -3.84 10.35 5.09
C ARG A 56 -4.78 9.32 4.50
N GLY A 57 -5.61 8.70 5.33
CA GLY A 57 -6.52 7.68 4.88
C GLY A 57 -7.88 7.72 5.55
N VAL A 58 -8.82 7.07 4.89
CA VAL A 58 -10.14 6.74 5.43
C VAL A 58 -10.27 5.23 5.48
N LEU A 59 -10.70 4.72 6.61
CA LEU A 59 -11.01 3.31 6.81
C LEU A 59 -12.51 3.17 7.05
N VAL A 60 -13.17 2.37 6.22
CA VAL A 60 -14.56 1.97 6.41
C VAL A 60 -14.57 0.52 6.84
N SER A 61 -14.93 0.28 8.10
CA SER A 61 -14.81 -1.05 8.71
C SER A 61 -16.17 -1.63 9.11
N ASP A 62 -16.27 -2.95 8.96
CA ASP A 62 -17.32 -3.79 9.52
C ASP A 62 -16.65 -4.74 10.53
N TYR A 63 -16.52 -4.25 11.76
CA TYR A 63 -15.83 -4.95 12.83
C TYR A 63 -16.80 -5.33 13.96
N VAL A 64 -16.71 -6.58 14.39
CA VAL A 64 -17.31 -7.06 15.63
C VAL A 64 -16.17 -7.38 16.60
N ASP A 65 -16.16 -6.75 17.76
CA ASP A 65 -15.10 -6.90 18.79
C ASP A 65 -13.69 -6.65 18.27
N GLY A 66 -13.53 -5.78 17.26
CA GLY A 66 -12.24 -5.44 16.65
C GLY A 66 -11.76 -6.46 15.62
N SER A 67 -12.61 -7.45 15.26
CA SER A 67 -12.34 -8.41 14.20
C SER A 67 -13.29 -8.23 13.04
N GLY A 68 -12.82 -8.37 11.81
CA GLY A 68 -13.64 -8.23 10.62
C GLY A 68 -12.86 -7.64 9.44
N ASN A 69 -13.61 -7.07 8.50
CA ASN A 69 -13.05 -6.52 7.27
C ASN A 69 -13.18 -5.00 7.24
N ALA A 70 -12.26 -4.36 6.54
CA ALA A 70 -12.33 -2.94 6.25
C ALA A 70 -11.87 -2.63 4.82
N MET A 71 -12.36 -1.51 4.28
CA MET A 71 -11.83 -0.90 3.08
C MET A 71 -11.04 0.34 3.46
N THR A 72 -9.90 0.55 2.82
CA THR A 72 -9.05 1.71 3.06
C THR A 72 -8.80 2.47 1.77
N TYR A 73 -8.75 3.79 1.88
CA TYR A 73 -8.37 4.72 0.84
C TYR A 73 -7.31 5.63 1.43
N THR A 74 -6.13 5.71 0.81
CA THR A 74 -5.03 6.49 1.37
C THR A 74 -4.41 7.39 0.30
N VAL A 75 -4.03 8.59 0.72
CA VAL A 75 -3.20 9.52 -0.03
C VAL A 75 -1.86 9.59 0.67
N ASN A 76 -0.81 9.15 -0.01
CA ASN A 76 0.56 9.28 0.43
C ASN A 76 1.15 10.52 -0.24
N THR A 77 1.65 11.48 0.54
CA THR A 77 2.34 12.66 0.05
C THR A 77 3.84 12.42 0.14
N MET A 78 4.52 12.65 -0.96
CA MET A 78 5.96 12.48 -1.08
C MET A 78 6.69 13.75 -0.65
N GLU A 79 7.98 13.65 -0.34
CA GLU A 79 8.82 14.80 0.06
C GLU A 79 8.92 15.93 -0.96
N ASN A 80 8.67 15.64 -2.23
CA ASN A 80 8.61 16.64 -3.32
C ASN A 80 7.19 17.20 -3.55
N GLY A 81 6.20 16.81 -2.74
CA GLY A 81 4.80 17.22 -2.85
C GLY A 81 3.93 16.37 -3.79
N ASP A 82 4.51 15.45 -4.56
CA ASP A 82 3.75 14.52 -5.37
C ASP A 82 2.93 13.57 -4.49
N LYS A 83 1.91 12.94 -5.08
CA LYS A 83 0.99 12.08 -4.35
C LYS A 83 0.83 10.73 -5.01
N ILE A 84 0.63 9.71 -4.19
CA ILE A 84 0.22 8.36 -4.61
C ILE A 84 -1.12 8.05 -3.93
N PHE A 85 -2.09 7.61 -4.74
CA PHE A 85 -3.43 7.21 -4.27
C PHE A 85 -3.50 5.69 -4.18
N THR A 86 -4.02 5.19 -3.06
CA THR A 86 -4.19 3.76 -2.85
C THR A 86 -5.59 3.42 -2.40
N ARG A 87 -6.02 2.20 -2.72
CA ARG A 87 -7.25 1.59 -2.24
C ARG A 87 -6.93 0.16 -1.84
N GLY A 88 -7.47 -0.29 -0.71
CA GLY A 88 -7.21 -1.65 -0.25
C GLY A 88 -8.30 -2.22 0.62
N THR A 89 -8.09 -3.48 0.99
CA THR A 89 -8.86 -4.19 1.99
C THR A 89 -7.95 -4.62 3.12
N VAL A 90 -8.49 -4.61 4.32
CA VAL A 90 -7.83 -5.05 5.54
C VAL A 90 -8.71 -6.09 6.19
N MET A 91 -8.13 -7.20 6.62
CA MET A 91 -8.76 -8.16 7.52
C MET A 91 -8.04 -8.11 8.85
N ALA A 92 -8.79 -7.84 9.91
CA ALA A 92 -8.27 -7.75 11.28
C ALA A 92 -8.85 -8.87 12.15
N LEU A 93 -8.03 -9.40 13.03
CA LEU A 93 -8.40 -10.38 14.03
C LEU A 93 -7.88 -9.93 15.40
N THR A 94 -8.79 -9.67 16.30
CA THR A 94 -8.47 -9.27 17.69
C THR A 94 -8.61 -10.46 18.63
N SER A 95 -7.61 -10.67 19.45
CA SER A 95 -7.60 -11.63 20.54
C SER A 95 -7.42 -10.93 21.87
N ILE A 96 -7.92 -11.55 22.94
CA ILE A 96 -7.70 -11.11 24.33
C ILE A 96 -6.69 -12.07 24.94
N GLY A 97 -5.54 -11.54 25.34
CA GLY A 97 -4.53 -12.34 26.04
C GLY A 97 -4.94 -12.68 27.48
N SER A 98 -4.22 -13.63 28.09
CA SER A 98 -4.43 -14.00 29.50
C SER A 98 -4.23 -12.84 30.49
N ASP A 99 -3.51 -11.80 30.05
CA ASP A 99 -3.29 -10.54 30.76
C ASP A 99 -4.39 -9.50 30.55
N GLY A 100 -5.49 -9.87 29.85
CA GLY A 100 -6.59 -9.01 29.47
C GLY A 100 -6.27 -8.00 28.35
N ALA A 101 -5.07 -8.02 27.80
CA ALA A 101 -4.68 -7.12 26.71
C ALA A 101 -5.35 -7.52 25.39
N ARG A 102 -5.91 -6.53 24.69
CA ARG A 102 -6.44 -6.72 23.33
C ARG A 102 -5.29 -6.55 22.33
N ARG A 103 -5.05 -7.59 21.56
CA ARG A 103 -4.05 -7.62 20.49
C ARG A 103 -4.72 -7.90 19.16
N THR A 104 -4.49 -7.03 18.20
CA THR A 104 -5.04 -7.19 16.85
C THR A 104 -3.92 -7.52 15.89
N SER A 105 -4.07 -8.62 15.16
CA SER A 105 -3.30 -8.89 13.95
C SER A 105 -4.11 -8.52 12.73
N PHE A 106 -3.44 -8.07 11.66
CA PHE A 106 -4.12 -7.73 10.42
C PHE A 106 -3.30 -8.12 9.20
N THR A 107 -4.02 -8.35 8.11
CA THR A 107 -3.47 -8.49 6.77
C THR A 107 -4.15 -7.51 5.84
N SER A 108 -3.45 -7.05 4.81
CA SER A 108 -4.00 -6.11 3.84
C SER A 108 -3.55 -6.43 2.42
N VAL A 109 -4.41 -6.08 1.46
CA VAL A 109 -4.08 -6.02 0.05
C VAL A 109 -4.47 -4.63 -0.45
N VAL A 110 -3.49 -3.94 -1.04
CA VAL A 110 -3.61 -2.54 -1.42
C VAL A 110 -3.22 -2.37 -2.89
N ALA A 111 -4.08 -1.75 -3.68
CA ALA A 111 -3.78 -1.35 -5.04
C ALA A 111 -3.32 0.10 -5.08
N LEU A 112 -2.29 0.39 -5.88
CA LEU A 112 -1.94 1.74 -6.27
C LEU A 112 -2.82 2.12 -7.45
N THR A 113 -3.65 3.16 -7.27
CA THR A 113 -4.72 3.50 -8.23
C THR A 113 -4.40 4.71 -9.08
N GLY A 114 -3.36 5.45 -8.74
CA GLY A 114 -2.91 6.63 -9.46
C GLY A 114 -2.02 7.52 -8.60
N GLY A 115 -1.56 8.61 -9.19
CA GLY A 115 -0.71 9.59 -8.52
C GLY A 115 -0.64 10.91 -9.26
N THR A 116 0.17 11.82 -8.75
CA THR A 116 0.45 13.13 -9.36
C THR A 116 1.94 13.26 -9.70
N GLY A 117 2.29 14.24 -10.52
CA GLY A 117 3.66 14.56 -10.88
C GLY A 117 4.42 13.33 -11.40
N LYS A 118 5.50 12.97 -10.75
CA LYS A 118 6.33 11.81 -11.12
C LYS A 118 5.58 10.47 -11.09
N PHE A 119 4.49 10.40 -10.32
CA PHE A 119 3.69 9.18 -10.14
C PHE A 119 2.41 9.14 -10.98
N ILE A 120 2.26 10.02 -11.98
CA ILE A 120 1.16 9.92 -12.96
C ILE A 120 1.26 8.56 -13.64
N GLY A 121 0.13 7.83 -13.70
CA GLY A 121 0.07 6.48 -14.26
C GLY A 121 0.60 5.37 -13.35
N ILE A 122 0.92 5.64 -12.08
CA ILE A 122 1.35 4.57 -11.16
C ILE A 122 0.25 3.53 -10.99
N ARG A 123 0.66 2.25 -11.09
CA ARG A 123 -0.14 1.07 -10.79
C ARG A 123 0.68 0.09 -10.00
N GLY A 124 0.01 -0.81 -9.31
CA GLY A 124 0.68 -1.86 -8.56
C GLY A 124 -0.22 -2.47 -7.50
N ALA A 125 0.32 -3.48 -6.84
CA ALA A 125 -0.33 -4.13 -5.73
C ALA A 125 0.67 -4.41 -4.60
N LEU A 126 0.27 -4.08 -3.40
CA LEU A 126 1.03 -4.29 -2.18
C LEU A 126 0.27 -5.24 -1.26
N ARG A 127 0.99 -6.04 -0.50
CA ARG A 127 0.47 -6.87 0.58
C ARG A 127 1.11 -6.43 1.87
N GLY A 128 0.30 -6.30 2.92
CA GLY A 128 0.75 -5.93 4.24
C GLY A 128 0.30 -6.92 5.29
N SER A 129 1.07 -7.04 6.35
CA SER A 129 0.67 -7.69 7.59
C SER A 129 1.22 -6.91 8.77
N GLY A 130 0.53 -7.00 9.91
CA GLY A 130 0.98 -6.27 11.07
C GLY A 130 0.18 -6.62 12.31
N PHE A 131 0.50 -5.90 13.36
CA PHE A 131 -0.16 -6.04 14.65
C PHE A 131 -0.32 -4.68 15.33
N SER A 132 -1.26 -4.61 16.25
CA SER A 132 -1.36 -3.53 17.22
C SER A 132 -1.70 -4.09 18.60
N ASP A 133 -1.10 -3.53 19.63
CA ASP A 133 -1.38 -3.82 21.04
C ASP A 133 -1.93 -2.54 21.68
N MET A 134 -3.23 -2.56 22.00
CA MET A 134 -3.94 -1.40 22.55
C MET A 134 -3.46 -1.03 23.96
N LYS A 135 -2.90 -2.00 24.71
CA LYS A 135 -2.44 -1.78 26.07
C LYS A 135 -1.12 -0.99 26.11
N THR A 136 -0.21 -1.34 25.21
CA THR A 136 1.11 -0.69 25.11
C THR A 136 1.13 0.47 24.13
N GLY A 137 0.11 0.59 23.24
CA GLY A 137 0.09 1.53 22.14
C GLY A 137 1.09 1.22 21.04
N THR A 138 1.66 0.00 21.04
CA THR A 138 2.64 -0.40 20.02
C THR A 138 1.98 -1.01 18.81
N SER A 139 2.52 -0.75 17.63
CA SER A 139 2.10 -1.35 16.37
C SER A 139 3.31 -1.60 15.48
N GLY A 140 3.19 -2.56 14.59
CA GLY A 140 4.21 -2.84 13.59
C GLY A 140 3.55 -3.32 12.29
N THR A 141 4.14 -2.95 11.17
CA THR A 141 3.65 -3.33 9.84
C THR A 141 4.81 -3.72 8.95
N GLN A 142 4.60 -4.75 8.16
CA GLN A 142 5.47 -5.15 7.06
C GLN A 142 4.66 -5.13 5.78
N THR A 143 5.20 -4.50 4.73
CA THR A 143 4.55 -4.39 3.42
C THR A 143 5.52 -4.76 2.33
N GLU A 144 5.04 -5.47 1.32
CA GLU A 144 5.77 -5.86 0.12
C GLU A 144 4.87 -5.80 -1.10
N GLY A 145 5.45 -5.70 -2.29
CA GLY A 145 4.70 -5.72 -3.54
C GLY A 145 5.48 -5.21 -4.73
N GLU A 146 4.75 -4.88 -5.77
CA GLU A 146 5.30 -4.37 -7.03
C GLU A 146 4.48 -3.16 -7.49
N TYR A 147 5.15 -2.22 -8.16
CA TYR A 147 4.52 -1.12 -8.85
C TYR A 147 5.22 -0.82 -10.17
N TRP A 148 4.52 -0.14 -11.05
CA TRP A 148 5.02 0.34 -12.35
C TRP A 148 4.33 1.64 -12.72
N LEU A 149 4.88 2.36 -13.70
CA LEU A 149 4.25 3.54 -14.29
C LEU A 149 3.68 3.18 -15.67
N GLU A 150 2.39 3.40 -15.87
CA GLU A 150 1.77 3.35 -17.20
C GLU A 150 2.13 4.62 -17.97
N LYS A 151 2.55 4.45 -19.23
CA LYS A 151 2.87 5.54 -20.14
C LYS A 151 1.63 5.97 -20.90
#